data_6a16db37e3f38d2763df37f5d44a16b5
#
_entry.id   6a16db37e3f38d2763df37f5d44a16b5
#
_cell.length_a   1.000
_cell.length_b   1.000
_cell.length_c   1.000
_cell.angle_alpha   90.00
_cell.angle_beta   90.00
_cell.angle_gamma   90.00
#
_symmetry.space_group_name_H-M   'P 1'
#
loop_
_entity.id
_entity.type
_entity.pdbx_description
1 polymer ?
#
loop_
_entity_poly.entity_id
_entity_poly.type
_entity_poly.pdbx_seq_one_letter_code
_entity_poly.pdbx_strand_id
1 'polypeptide(L)'
;MVAAGSSPCILEVGGRRVETDSEGYLVDRSQWSEDFARAQARREELVLTPEHWEVIHFLREYYALHGVQAQVRVMIRHFTAAWGPARGSNHHLHEMFPRGGPQKQGNRLAGLLRTKGEH
;
A
#
# COMPACT_ATOMS: atom_id res chain seq x y z
N MET A 1 16.75 -20.15 -19.71
CA MET A 1 15.39 -19.79 -19.48
C MET A 1 15.17 -19.40 -18.04
N VAL A 2 14.40 -18.43 -17.86
CA VAL A 2 14.09 -17.96 -16.52
C VAL A 2 12.99 -18.81 -15.94
N ALA A 3 13.14 -19.21 -14.70
CA ALA A 3 12.06 -19.89 -14.03
C ALA A 3 10.88 -18.94 -13.92
N ALA A 4 9.74 -19.37 -14.40
CA ALA A 4 8.55 -18.57 -14.32
C ALA A 4 8.23 -18.29 -12.86
N GLY A 5 7.86 -17.08 -12.54
CA GLY A 5 7.51 -16.72 -11.19
C GLY A 5 8.68 -16.35 -10.30
N SER A 6 9.91 -16.58 -10.76
CA SER A 6 11.07 -16.18 -9.98
C SER A 6 11.64 -14.84 -10.44
N SER A 7 11.23 -14.37 -11.61
CA SER A 7 11.69 -13.09 -12.12
C SER A 7 10.96 -11.96 -11.40
N PRO A 8 11.69 -10.97 -10.90
CA PRO A 8 11.04 -9.79 -10.31
C PRO A 8 10.30 -9.00 -11.38
N CYS A 9 9.30 -8.27 -10.95
CA CYS A 9 8.59 -7.36 -11.82
C CYS A 9 9.31 -6.02 -11.82
N ILE A 10 9.38 -5.39 -12.98
CA ILE A 10 10.00 -4.07 -13.12
C ILE A 10 8.92 -3.06 -13.42
N LEU A 11 8.92 -1.97 -12.68
CA LEU A 11 7.96 -0.90 -12.84
C LEU A 11 8.71 0.37 -13.21
N GLU A 12 8.22 1.08 -14.25
CA GLU A 12 8.80 2.37 -14.63
C GLU A 12 8.24 3.44 -13.71
N VAL A 13 9.11 4.12 -13.01
CA VAL A 13 8.73 5.13 -12.02
C VAL A 13 9.58 6.37 -12.24
N GLY A 14 8.98 7.43 -12.78
CA GLY A 14 9.69 8.70 -12.96
C GLY A 14 10.98 8.58 -13.77
N GLY A 15 10.97 7.76 -14.80
CA GLY A 15 12.16 7.55 -15.63
C GLY A 15 13.14 6.56 -15.07
N ARG A 16 12.84 5.94 -13.93
CA ARG A 16 13.69 4.91 -13.33
C ARG A 16 12.97 3.58 -13.32
N ARG A 17 13.75 2.52 -13.25
CA ARG A 17 13.21 1.17 -13.16
C ARG A 17 13.27 0.73 -11.71
N VAL A 18 12.11 0.36 -11.18
CA VAL A 18 11.96 -0.04 -9.78
C VAL A 18 11.45 -1.47 -9.73
N GLU A 19 12.08 -2.27 -8.90
CA GLU A 19 11.80 -3.69 -8.84
C GLU A 19 10.77 -3.99 -7.76
N THR A 20 9.76 -4.81 -8.10
CA THR A 20 8.79 -5.32 -7.13
C THR A 20 8.77 -6.84 -7.22
N ASP A 21 8.18 -7.47 -6.22
CA ASP A 21 7.88 -8.89 -6.33
C ASP A 21 6.63 -9.09 -7.19
N SER A 22 6.21 -10.35 -7.35
CA SER A 22 5.07 -10.67 -8.22
C SER A 22 3.75 -10.10 -7.72
N GLU A 23 3.67 -9.74 -6.44
CA GLU A 23 2.46 -9.15 -5.88
C GLU A 23 2.50 -7.62 -5.86
N GLY A 24 3.65 -7.02 -6.17
CA GLY A 24 3.77 -5.58 -6.23
C GLY A 24 4.43 -4.93 -5.03
N TYR A 25 4.94 -5.72 -4.10
CA TYR A 25 5.69 -5.16 -2.97
C TYR A 25 7.09 -4.78 -3.43
N LEU A 26 7.56 -3.60 -2.99
CA LEU A 26 8.91 -3.16 -3.32
C LEU A 26 9.95 -4.14 -2.78
N VAL A 27 10.92 -4.48 -3.61
CA VAL A 27 12.06 -5.28 -3.18
C VAL A 27 12.95 -4.44 -2.27
N ASP A 28 13.19 -3.19 -2.65
CA ASP A 28 13.99 -2.25 -1.87
C ASP A 28 13.09 -1.10 -1.42
N ARG A 29 12.73 -1.09 -0.13
CA ARG A 29 11.81 -0.08 0.41
C ARG A 29 12.33 1.34 0.31
N SER A 30 13.66 1.52 0.22
CA SER A 30 14.23 2.86 0.09
C SER A 30 13.88 3.50 -1.25
N GLN A 31 13.41 2.72 -2.21
CA GLN A 31 13.02 3.24 -3.52
C GLN A 31 11.58 3.76 -3.56
N TRP A 32 10.88 3.76 -2.44
CA TRP A 32 9.52 4.27 -2.42
C TRP A 32 9.49 5.77 -2.74
N SER A 33 8.49 6.16 -3.52
CA SER A 33 8.18 7.56 -3.79
C SER A 33 6.69 7.64 -4.06
N GLU A 34 6.16 8.85 -4.08
CA GLU A 34 4.76 9.02 -4.50
C GLU A 34 4.56 8.57 -5.94
N ASP A 35 5.57 8.76 -6.78
CA ASP A 35 5.49 8.26 -8.15
C ASP A 35 5.41 6.75 -8.20
N PHE A 36 6.11 6.04 -7.31
CA PHE A 36 5.96 4.60 -7.21
C PHE A 36 4.51 4.25 -6.86
N ALA A 37 3.95 4.91 -5.85
CA ALA A 37 2.57 4.62 -5.45
C ALA A 37 1.60 4.83 -6.60
N ARG A 38 1.78 5.90 -7.37
CA ARG A 38 0.94 6.16 -8.54
C ARG A 38 1.10 5.08 -9.60
N ALA A 39 2.34 4.68 -9.88
CA ALA A 39 2.60 3.67 -10.90
C ALA A 39 2.05 2.31 -10.48
N GLN A 40 2.23 1.94 -9.22
CA GLN A 40 1.72 0.68 -8.72
C GLN A 40 0.19 0.68 -8.68
N ALA A 41 -0.41 1.80 -8.27
CA ALA A 41 -1.87 1.92 -8.27
C ALA A 41 -2.42 1.76 -9.68
N ARG A 42 -1.76 2.34 -10.68
CA ARG A 42 -2.16 2.20 -12.06
C ARG A 42 -2.09 0.74 -12.51
N ARG A 43 -1.05 0.04 -12.11
CA ARG A 43 -0.90 -1.38 -12.41
C ARG A 43 -2.03 -2.20 -11.76
N GLU A 44 -2.51 -1.77 -10.60
CA GLU A 44 -3.62 -2.43 -9.90
C GLU A 44 -4.98 -1.88 -10.29
N GLU A 45 -5.02 -0.96 -11.25
CA GLU A 45 -6.25 -0.35 -11.74
C GLU A 45 -7.00 0.43 -10.66
N LEU A 46 -6.24 1.07 -9.79
CA LEU A 46 -6.79 1.87 -8.70
C LEU A 46 -6.52 3.34 -8.96
N VAL A 47 -7.57 4.14 -8.89
CA VAL A 47 -7.44 5.60 -8.97
C VAL A 47 -7.23 6.14 -7.56
N LEU A 48 -6.10 6.82 -7.34
CA LEU A 48 -5.79 7.37 -6.04
C LEU A 48 -6.49 8.71 -5.84
N THR A 49 -7.31 8.77 -4.81
CA THR A 49 -7.98 10.00 -4.38
C THR A 49 -7.19 10.62 -3.23
N PRO A 50 -7.51 11.86 -2.81
CA PRO A 50 -6.84 12.43 -1.64
C PRO A 50 -6.95 11.55 -0.40
N GLU A 51 -8.05 10.83 -0.23
CA GLU A 51 -8.21 9.93 0.91
C GLU A 51 -7.28 8.74 0.83
N HIS A 52 -7.06 8.20 -0.36
CA HIS A 52 -6.06 7.15 -0.54
C HIS A 52 -4.68 7.63 -0.10
N TRP A 53 -4.32 8.85 -0.47
CA TRP A 53 -3.04 9.42 -0.07
C TRP A 53 -2.93 9.58 1.43
N GLU A 54 -4.01 9.98 2.10
CA GLU A 54 -3.99 10.06 3.56
C GLU A 54 -3.71 8.70 4.19
N VAL A 55 -4.30 7.64 3.64
CA VAL A 55 -4.04 6.29 4.15
C VAL A 55 -2.60 5.88 3.91
N ILE A 56 -2.10 6.12 2.70
CA ILE A 56 -0.72 5.75 2.35
C ILE A 56 0.26 6.46 3.28
N HIS A 57 0.08 7.77 3.48
CA HIS A 57 0.97 8.52 4.36
C HIS A 57 0.83 8.10 5.82
N PHE A 58 -0.39 7.81 6.27
CA PHE A 58 -0.60 7.30 7.62
C PHE A 58 0.18 6.00 7.84
N LEU A 59 0.10 5.08 6.88
CA LEU A 59 0.79 3.79 7.01
C LEU A 59 2.30 3.97 7.08
N ARG A 60 2.84 4.85 6.27
CA ARG A 60 4.28 5.11 6.28
C ARG A 60 4.72 5.76 7.60
N GLU A 61 3.96 6.74 8.08
CA GLU A 61 4.28 7.41 9.33
C GLU A 61 4.16 6.48 10.53
N TYR A 62 3.13 5.65 10.52
CA TYR A 62 2.93 4.67 11.59
C TYR A 62 4.12 3.70 11.66
N TYR A 63 4.55 3.21 10.51
CA TYR A 63 5.69 2.29 10.47
C TYR A 63 6.96 2.98 10.95
N ALA A 64 7.18 4.24 10.55
CA ALA A 64 8.36 4.98 10.97
C ALA A 64 8.38 5.19 12.50
N LEU A 65 7.22 5.39 13.10
CA LEU A 65 7.12 5.61 14.55
C LEU A 65 7.20 4.32 15.35
N HIS A 66 6.60 3.25 14.86
CA HIS A 66 6.39 2.06 15.66
C HIS A 66 7.21 0.85 15.23
N GLY A 67 7.81 0.89 14.05
CA GLY A 67 8.61 -0.22 13.53
C GLY A 67 7.79 -1.42 13.09
N VAL A 68 6.47 -1.30 13.07
CA VAL A 68 5.56 -2.36 12.61
C VAL A 68 4.44 -1.70 11.81
N GLN A 69 3.78 -2.49 10.97
CA GLN A 69 2.67 -2.00 10.18
C GLN A 69 1.42 -1.85 11.04
N ALA A 70 0.59 -0.87 10.69
CA ALA A 70 -0.67 -0.65 11.38
C ALA A 70 -1.64 -1.78 11.10
N GLN A 71 -2.31 -2.25 12.14
CA GLN A 71 -3.39 -3.22 11.99
C GLN A 71 -4.66 -2.52 11.53
N VAL A 72 -5.57 -3.28 10.92
CA VAL A 72 -6.80 -2.70 10.39
C VAL A 72 -7.58 -1.95 11.46
N ARG A 73 -7.66 -2.49 12.68
CA ARG A 73 -8.40 -1.81 13.75
C ARG A 73 -7.78 -0.46 14.13
N VAL A 74 -6.46 -0.34 14.00
CA VAL A 74 -5.77 0.94 14.23
C VAL A 74 -6.16 1.93 13.14
N MET A 75 -6.20 1.47 11.91
CA MET A 75 -6.61 2.29 10.78
C MET A 75 -8.05 2.77 10.95
N ILE A 76 -8.95 1.86 11.32
CA ILE A 76 -10.35 2.20 11.52
C ILE A 76 -10.48 3.27 12.61
N ARG A 77 -9.78 3.09 13.72
CA ARG A 77 -9.83 4.06 14.80
C ARG A 77 -9.36 5.43 14.35
N HIS A 78 -8.23 5.45 13.65
CA HIS A 78 -7.67 6.72 13.19
C HIS A 78 -8.60 7.43 12.20
N PHE A 79 -9.10 6.70 11.20
CA PHE A 79 -9.89 7.32 10.14
C PHE A 79 -11.33 7.58 10.57
N THR A 80 -11.84 6.83 11.56
CA THR A 80 -13.11 7.19 12.17
C THR A 80 -13.02 8.56 12.84
N ALA A 81 -11.91 8.80 13.54
CA ALA A 81 -11.70 10.11 14.17
C ALA A 81 -11.48 11.21 13.14
N ALA A 82 -10.79 10.91 12.04
CA ALA A 82 -10.45 11.92 11.03
C ALA A 82 -11.59 12.19 10.06
N TRP A 83 -12.34 11.16 9.67
CA TRP A 83 -13.33 11.25 8.58
C TRP A 83 -14.77 10.99 9.03
N GLY A 84 -14.98 10.56 10.27
CA GLY A 84 -16.28 10.16 10.76
C GLY A 84 -16.50 8.66 10.65
N PRO A 85 -17.48 8.13 11.38
CA PRO A 85 -17.65 6.67 11.49
C PRO A 85 -18.03 5.97 10.19
N ALA A 86 -18.75 6.65 9.29
CA ALA A 86 -19.12 6.01 8.04
C ALA A 86 -17.91 5.84 7.12
N ARG A 87 -17.08 6.87 7.00
CA ARG A 87 -15.96 6.87 6.07
C ARG A 87 -14.71 6.20 6.64
N GLY A 88 -14.60 6.11 7.96
CA GLY A 88 -13.52 5.37 8.61
C GLY A 88 -13.84 3.92 8.87
N SER A 89 -14.99 3.44 8.43
CA SER A 89 -15.43 2.07 8.72
C SER A 89 -14.61 1.04 7.96
N ASN A 90 -14.63 -0.17 8.48
CA ASN A 90 -13.99 -1.30 7.81
C ASN A 90 -14.52 -1.48 6.39
N HIS A 91 -15.84 -1.35 6.23
CA HIS A 91 -16.47 -1.51 4.92
C HIS A 91 -15.96 -0.47 3.93
N HIS A 92 -15.93 0.81 4.32
CA HIS A 92 -15.49 1.88 3.43
C HIS A 92 -14.01 1.73 3.07
N LEU A 93 -13.17 1.41 4.06
CA LEU A 93 -11.74 1.23 3.81
C LEU A 93 -11.49 0.07 2.85
N HIS A 94 -12.27 -1.02 2.97
CA HIS A 94 -12.13 -2.14 2.03
C HIS A 94 -12.62 -1.78 0.63
N GLU A 95 -13.61 -0.90 0.52
CA GLU A 95 -14.04 -0.41 -0.79
C GLU A 95 -12.97 0.45 -1.46
N MET A 96 -12.24 1.24 -0.67
CA MET A 96 -11.16 2.06 -1.19
C MET A 96 -9.99 1.23 -1.70
N PHE A 97 -9.78 0.06 -1.12
CA PHE A 97 -8.65 -0.80 -1.45
C PHE A 97 -9.15 -2.20 -1.82
N PRO A 98 -9.73 -2.33 -3.02
CA PRO A 98 -10.42 -3.59 -3.38
C PRO A 98 -9.50 -4.77 -3.62
N ARG A 99 -8.20 -4.54 -3.79
CA ARG A 99 -7.27 -5.64 -4.07
C ARG A 99 -6.49 -6.04 -2.83
N GLY A 100 -7.20 -6.49 -1.82
CA GLY A 100 -6.60 -7.03 -0.61
C GLY A 100 -6.95 -6.27 0.66
N GLY A 101 -7.69 -5.16 0.54
CA GLY A 101 -8.10 -4.38 1.69
C GLY A 101 -7.10 -3.30 2.07
N PRO A 102 -7.46 -2.47 3.05
CA PRO A 102 -6.65 -1.30 3.39
C PRO A 102 -5.28 -1.66 3.95
N GLN A 103 -5.16 -2.77 4.66
CA GLN A 103 -3.87 -3.16 5.20
C GLN A 103 -2.96 -3.72 4.12
N LYS A 104 -3.44 -4.71 3.37
CA LYS A 104 -2.60 -5.39 2.39
C LYS A 104 -2.30 -4.47 1.20
N GLN A 105 -3.33 -3.94 0.55
CA GLN A 105 -3.12 -3.07 -0.60
C GLN A 105 -2.50 -1.75 -0.18
N GLY A 106 -2.92 -1.20 0.95
CA GLY A 106 -2.35 0.04 1.46
C GLY A 106 -0.86 -0.09 1.72
N ASN A 107 -0.44 -1.17 2.39
CA ASN A 107 0.99 -1.39 2.65
C ASN A 107 1.78 -1.57 1.36
N ARG A 108 1.21 -2.24 0.39
CA ARG A 108 1.86 -2.43 -0.91
C ARG A 108 2.11 -1.10 -1.60
N LEU A 109 1.09 -0.23 -1.63
CA LEU A 109 1.22 1.11 -2.22
C LEU A 109 2.13 2.01 -1.41
N ALA A 110 2.19 1.79 -0.10
CA ALA A 110 3.04 2.58 0.80
C ALA A 110 4.49 2.10 0.79
N GLY A 111 4.80 1.06 0.02
CA GLY A 111 6.17 0.56 -0.08
C GLY A 111 6.64 -0.18 1.14
N LEU A 112 5.72 -0.70 1.95
CA LEU A 112 6.06 -1.46 3.14
C LEU A 112 5.98 -2.96 2.86
N LEU A 113 6.55 -3.73 3.76
CA LEU A 113 6.52 -5.19 3.63
C LEU A 113 5.12 -5.72 3.97
N ARG A 114 4.90 -7.01 3.68
CA ARG A 114 3.69 -7.69 4.13
C ARG A 114 3.60 -7.64 5.63
N THR A 115 2.37 -7.53 6.13
CA THR A 115 2.18 -7.65 7.56
C THR A 115 2.31 -9.12 7.97
N LYS A 116 2.75 -9.33 9.19
CA LYS A 116 2.77 -10.65 9.78
C LYS A 116 1.34 -11.18 9.83
N GLY A 117 1.17 -12.41 9.43
CA GLY A 117 -0.15 -13.02 9.44
C GLY A 117 -0.94 -12.83 8.16
N GLU A 118 -0.45 -12.10 7.19
CA GLU A 118 -1.05 -12.03 5.86
C GLU A 118 -0.69 -13.29 5.11
N HIS A 119 -1.69 -13.96 4.61
CA HIS A 119 -1.45 -15.19 3.86
C HIS A 119 -2.31 -15.26 2.63
#